data_78ffe558609ad90e160b55fe971346e2
#
_entry.id   78ffe558609ad90e160b55fe971346e2
#
_cell.length_a   1.000
_cell.length_b   1.000
_cell.length_c   1.000
_cell.angle_alpha   90.00
_cell.angle_beta   90.00
_cell.angle_gamma   90.00
#
_symmetry.space_group_name_H-M   'P 1'
#
loop_
_entity.id
_entity.type
_entity.pdbx_description
1 polymer ?
#
loop_
_entity_poly.entity_id
_entity_poly.type
_entity_poly.pdbx_seq_one_letter_code
_entity_poly.pdbx_strand_id
1 'polypeptide(L)'
;MNQLISATPQSTSPRVGRHRLGLTLLGMVCAGHASAYECLLEPTQTVEVRSAVEGLIQRIHVQRGDDVRAGQVLVELESSVEQSSAALAKYRSQAEGRIESSRNRMQFALRKSERSDDLHAQNFISAQARDEAATERKLAESDLKDSMENREIARLEYQRAMDILNQKTLRSPFNGVVVDRMLNPGDLAEAGNGRKPILKLAKIDPLRVEVVLPLATFGKLRAGMTGQVSPEGGGQYSATVKVVDRVFDAASGTYGVRLELPNPKGQLPGGIRCSVEFPQMGKLAGSAESGSDRLASARNAAPKP
;
A
#
# COMPACT_ATOMS: atom_id res chain seq x y z
N MET A 1 38.49 54.63 -46.44
CA MET A 1 38.03 56.01 -46.60
C MET A 1 37.44 56.38 -45.25
N ASN A 2 38.26 57.06 -44.44
CA ASN A 2 38.12 58.42 -43.89
C ASN A 2 36.93 58.55 -42.91
N GLN A 3 36.97 59.12 -41.71
CA GLN A 3 37.98 59.91 -40.90
C GLN A 3 37.43 59.85 -39.46
N LEU A 4 38.18 59.55 -38.43
CA LEU A 4 38.79 60.45 -37.45
C LEU A 4 38.05 61.79 -37.21
N ILE A 5 37.61 62.09 -35.97
CA ILE A 5 37.96 63.28 -35.25
C ILE A 5 37.79 63.10 -33.73
N SER A 6 38.88 63.42 -33.02
CA SER A 6 39.10 63.54 -31.59
C SER A 6 38.55 64.83 -31.04
N ALA A 7 38.21 64.85 -29.74
CA ALA A 7 38.48 66.02 -28.87
C ALA A 7 38.18 65.66 -27.39
N THR A 8 39.23 65.71 -26.57
CA THR A 8 39.25 65.94 -25.12
C THR A 8 39.64 67.45 -24.92
N PRO A 9 39.77 67.99 -23.70
CA PRO A 9 39.08 67.84 -22.40
C PRO A 9 38.64 69.18 -21.79
N GLN A 10 37.92 69.17 -20.66
CA GLN A 10 38.10 70.33 -19.70
C GLN A 10 37.70 69.91 -18.26
N SER A 11 38.65 70.14 -17.36
CA SER A 11 38.62 70.05 -15.93
C SER A 11 37.89 71.24 -15.28
N THR A 12 37.09 70.98 -14.25
CA THR A 12 36.88 71.94 -13.15
C THR A 12 36.45 71.22 -11.86
N SER A 13 37.28 71.24 -10.82
CA SER A 13 36.91 71.10 -9.42
C SER A 13 36.93 72.49 -8.80
N PRO A 14 36.62 72.77 -7.52
CA PRO A 14 35.94 71.99 -6.46
C PRO A 14 34.85 72.79 -5.71
N ARG A 15 33.98 72.11 -4.92
CA ARG A 15 33.42 72.77 -3.71
C ARG A 15 33.12 71.76 -2.62
N VAL A 16 33.85 71.90 -1.51
CA VAL A 16 33.68 71.27 -0.23
C VAL A 16 32.35 71.70 0.39
N GLY A 17 31.45 70.72 0.67
CA GLY A 17 30.25 70.88 1.46
C GLY A 17 30.22 69.86 2.59
N ARG A 18 30.48 70.29 3.81
CA ARG A 18 30.33 69.54 5.06
C ARG A 18 28.85 69.21 5.28
N HIS A 19 28.47 67.94 5.22
CA HIS A 19 27.20 67.49 5.78
C HIS A 19 27.43 66.25 6.65
N ARG A 20 27.16 66.49 7.90
CA ARG A 20 26.70 65.65 9.04
C ARG A 20 26.64 64.14 8.83
N LEU A 21 27.45 63.47 9.62
CA LEU A 21 27.43 62.01 9.91
C LEU A 21 26.07 61.59 10.47
N GLY A 22 25.22 61.01 9.64
CA GLY A 22 24.05 60.25 10.06
C GLY A 22 24.44 58.80 10.19
N LEU A 23 24.62 58.32 11.42
CA LEU A 23 24.90 56.95 11.78
C LEU A 23 23.61 56.15 11.60
N THR A 24 23.36 55.60 10.39
CA THR A 24 22.31 54.62 10.15
C THR A 24 22.79 53.26 10.66
N LEU A 25 22.23 52.85 11.80
CA LEU A 25 22.33 51.51 12.38
C LEU A 25 21.63 50.51 11.43
N LEU A 26 22.42 49.90 10.55
CA LEU A 26 21.94 48.83 9.67
C LEU A 26 21.74 47.58 10.53
N GLY A 27 20.49 47.33 10.93
CA GLY A 27 20.09 46.13 11.63
C GLY A 27 20.36 44.91 10.74
N MET A 28 21.43 44.18 11.04
CA MET A 28 21.78 42.89 10.43
C MET A 28 20.78 41.84 10.90
N VAL A 29 19.73 41.64 10.10
CA VAL A 29 18.79 40.51 10.27
C VAL A 29 19.62 39.25 10.03
N CYS A 30 20.06 38.59 11.08
CA CYS A 30 20.54 37.20 11.02
C CYS A 30 19.40 36.31 10.56
N ALA A 31 19.25 36.12 9.24
CA ALA A 31 18.45 35.03 8.69
C ALA A 31 19.12 33.72 9.14
N GLY A 32 18.54 33.09 10.12
CA GLY A 32 18.97 31.76 10.55
C GLY A 32 18.96 30.84 9.34
N HIS A 33 20.12 30.34 8.95
CA HIS A 33 20.25 29.37 7.87
C HIS A 33 19.55 28.07 8.32
N ALA A 34 18.35 27.83 7.83
CA ALA A 34 17.73 26.53 7.91
C ALA A 34 18.57 25.57 7.07
N SER A 35 19.22 24.60 7.70
CA SER A 35 20.01 23.59 6.98
C SER A 35 19.04 22.69 6.22
N ALA A 36 19.03 22.80 4.90
CA ALA A 36 18.32 21.88 4.03
C ALA A 36 19.16 20.61 3.84
N TYR A 37 18.54 19.46 3.99
CA TYR A 37 19.17 18.16 3.77
C TYR A 37 18.67 17.55 2.46
N GLU A 38 19.58 16.93 1.72
CA GLU A 38 19.20 16.22 0.49
C GLU A 38 18.32 15.02 0.82
N CYS A 39 17.32 14.78 -0.01
CA CYS A 39 16.38 13.69 0.11
C CYS A 39 16.00 13.10 -1.25
N LEU A 40 15.42 11.92 -1.22
CA LEU A 40 14.88 11.24 -2.38
C LEU A 40 13.39 10.95 -2.14
N LEU A 41 12.55 11.34 -3.11
CA LEU A 41 11.14 10.97 -3.14
C LEU A 41 10.99 9.63 -3.85
N GLU A 42 10.47 8.64 -3.15
CA GLU A 42 10.26 7.31 -3.69
C GLU A 42 8.80 6.87 -3.57
N PRO A 43 8.35 5.94 -4.43
CA PRO A 43 7.09 5.25 -4.18
C PRO A 43 7.15 4.52 -2.83
N THR A 44 6.06 4.57 -2.07
CA THR A 44 5.98 3.83 -0.79
C THR A 44 6.14 2.34 -0.99
N GLN A 45 5.65 1.82 -2.12
CA GLN A 45 5.72 0.41 -2.47
C GLN A 45 5.84 0.25 -3.99
N THR A 46 6.70 -0.66 -4.41
CA THR A 46 6.78 -1.10 -5.80
C THR A 46 6.54 -2.61 -5.83
N VAL A 47 5.62 -3.05 -6.69
CA VAL A 47 5.26 -4.47 -6.84
C VAL A 47 5.39 -4.89 -8.28
N GLU A 48 6.05 -6.01 -8.49
CA GLU A 48 6.07 -6.73 -9.76
C GLU A 48 4.90 -7.72 -9.79
N VAL A 49 3.93 -7.44 -10.65
CA VAL A 49 2.76 -8.31 -10.83
C VAL A 49 3.17 -9.50 -11.68
N ARG A 50 3.10 -10.67 -11.05
CA ARG A 50 3.41 -11.97 -11.67
C ARG A 50 2.18 -12.86 -11.60
N SER A 51 2.08 -13.83 -12.50
CA SER A 51 1.03 -14.82 -12.42
C SER A 51 1.35 -15.89 -11.37
N ALA A 52 0.34 -16.29 -10.60
CA ALA A 52 0.42 -17.42 -9.68
C ALA A 52 0.34 -18.77 -10.42
N VAL A 53 -0.22 -18.77 -11.63
CA VAL A 53 -0.43 -19.95 -12.47
C VAL A 53 0.08 -19.67 -13.88
N GLU A 54 0.51 -20.71 -14.56
CA GLU A 54 0.89 -20.61 -15.97
C GLU A 54 -0.32 -20.40 -16.86
N GLY A 55 -0.18 -19.58 -17.90
CA GLY A 55 -1.24 -19.35 -18.88
C GLY A 55 -0.89 -18.32 -19.93
N LEU A 56 -1.55 -18.43 -21.08
CA LEU A 56 -1.44 -17.45 -22.16
C LEU A 56 -2.11 -16.15 -21.73
N ILE A 57 -1.47 -15.01 -21.92
CA ILE A 57 -2.07 -13.70 -21.65
C ILE A 57 -3.11 -13.41 -22.75
N GLN A 58 -4.39 -13.41 -22.37
CA GLN A 58 -5.47 -13.08 -23.30
C GLN A 58 -5.60 -11.57 -23.48
N ARG A 59 -5.58 -10.81 -22.37
CA ARG A 59 -5.76 -9.36 -22.40
C ARG A 59 -5.02 -8.67 -21.27
N ILE A 60 -4.49 -7.48 -21.56
CA ILE A 60 -3.95 -6.54 -20.58
C ILE A 60 -4.78 -5.26 -20.70
N HIS A 61 -5.40 -4.84 -19.59
CA HIS A 61 -6.36 -3.72 -19.54
C HIS A 61 -5.71 -2.37 -19.26
N VAL A 62 -4.40 -2.36 -19.02
CA VAL A 62 -3.65 -1.15 -18.60
C VAL A 62 -2.38 -0.99 -19.41
N GLN A 63 -1.92 0.25 -19.51
CA GLN A 63 -0.69 0.64 -20.18
C GLN A 63 0.25 1.33 -19.18
N ARG A 64 1.51 1.50 -19.59
CA ARG A 64 2.47 2.29 -18.83
C ARG A 64 1.98 3.72 -18.66
N GLY A 65 2.01 4.21 -17.42
CA GLY A 65 1.52 5.53 -17.03
C GLY A 65 0.08 5.58 -16.55
N ASP A 66 -0.70 4.49 -16.71
CA ASP A 66 -2.09 4.45 -16.26
C ASP A 66 -2.19 4.41 -14.73
N ASP A 67 -3.16 5.14 -14.20
CA ASP A 67 -3.59 5.02 -12.82
C ASP A 67 -4.42 3.75 -12.62
N VAL A 68 -4.16 3.02 -11.53
CA VAL A 68 -4.87 1.81 -11.15
C VAL A 68 -5.44 1.89 -9.76
N ARG A 69 -6.58 1.23 -9.54
CA ARG A 69 -7.24 1.11 -8.24
C ARG A 69 -7.08 -0.27 -7.64
N ALA A 70 -7.06 -0.36 -6.33
CA ALA A 70 -7.09 -1.64 -5.62
C ALA A 70 -8.28 -2.49 -6.09
N GLY A 71 -8.03 -3.77 -6.43
CA GLY A 71 -9.03 -4.69 -6.98
C GLY A 71 -9.31 -4.56 -8.48
N GLN A 72 -8.83 -3.52 -9.15
CA GLN A 72 -8.99 -3.36 -10.60
C GLN A 72 -8.31 -4.51 -11.35
N VAL A 73 -9.01 -5.07 -12.36
CA VAL A 73 -8.45 -6.10 -13.24
C VAL A 73 -7.36 -5.47 -14.11
N LEU A 74 -6.19 -6.07 -14.09
CA LEU A 74 -5.02 -5.65 -14.86
C LEU A 74 -4.76 -6.56 -16.05
N VAL A 75 -4.81 -7.88 -15.80
CA VAL A 75 -4.46 -8.92 -16.76
C VAL A 75 -5.47 -10.06 -16.66
N GLU A 76 -5.87 -10.56 -17.80
CA GLU A 76 -6.68 -11.78 -17.94
C GLU A 76 -5.86 -12.81 -18.71
N LEU A 77 -5.75 -14.00 -18.13
CA LEU A 77 -5.18 -15.16 -18.78
C LEU A 77 -6.30 -15.96 -19.47
N GLU A 78 -5.93 -16.74 -20.49
CA GLU A 78 -6.82 -17.70 -21.12
C GLU A 78 -7.37 -18.65 -20.06
N SER A 79 -8.71 -18.79 -20.01
CA SER A 79 -9.43 -19.49 -18.95
C SER A 79 -10.68 -20.23 -19.40
N SER A 80 -10.79 -20.54 -20.68
CA SER A 80 -11.98 -21.22 -21.24
C SER A 80 -12.25 -22.60 -20.61
N VAL A 81 -11.19 -23.35 -20.31
CA VAL A 81 -11.28 -24.65 -19.65
C VAL A 81 -11.75 -24.51 -18.21
N GLU A 82 -11.17 -23.58 -17.46
CA GLU A 82 -11.55 -23.29 -16.07
C GLU A 82 -12.99 -22.77 -15.97
N GLN A 83 -13.41 -21.91 -16.90
CA GLN A 83 -14.80 -21.44 -16.97
C GLN A 83 -15.78 -22.59 -17.18
N SER A 84 -15.48 -23.52 -18.11
CA SER A 84 -16.30 -24.69 -18.36
C SER A 84 -16.34 -25.60 -17.15
N SER A 85 -15.21 -25.81 -16.48
CA SER A 85 -15.10 -26.61 -15.25
C SER A 85 -15.90 -26.00 -14.10
N ALA A 86 -15.82 -24.70 -13.91
CA ALA A 86 -16.60 -23.98 -12.90
C ALA A 86 -18.11 -24.05 -13.19
N ALA A 87 -18.52 -23.92 -14.47
CA ALA A 87 -19.91 -24.03 -14.88
C ALA A 87 -20.46 -25.43 -14.60
N LEU A 88 -19.69 -26.50 -14.90
CA LEU A 88 -20.07 -27.87 -14.59
C LEU A 88 -20.19 -28.10 -13.08
N ALA A 89 -19.22 -27.67 -12.30
CA ALA A 89 -19.22 -27.78 -10.84
C ALA A 89 -20.43 -27.03 -10.24
N LYS A 90 -20.72 -25.82 -10.76
CA LYS A 90 -21.91 -25.05 -10.38
C LYS A 90 -23.21 -25.84 -10.59
N TYR A 91 -23.37 -26.42 -11.77
CA TYR A 91 -24.55 -27.21 -12.07
C TYR A 91 -24.71 -28.38 -11.08
N ARG A 92 -23.62 -29.12 -10.79
CA ARG A 92 -23.63 -30.22 -9.81
C ARG A 92 -24.02 -29.76 -8.41
N SER A 93 -23.49 -28.62 -7.97
CA SER A 93 -23.75 -28.03 -6.64
C SER A 93 -25.21 -27.59 -6.45
N GLN A 94 -25.92 -27.32 -7.55
CA GLN A 94 -27.32 -26.87 -7.58
C GLN A 94 -28.31 -28.02 -7.83
N ALA A 95 -27.82 -29.23 -8.07
CA ALA A 95 -28.68 -30.39 -8.34
C ALA A 95 -29.40 -30.84 -7.08
N GLU A 96 -30.73 -30.72 -7.05
CA GLU A 96 -31.58 -31.05 -5.88
C GLU A 96 -32.34 -32.39 -6.03
N GLY A 97 -32.43 -32.96 -7.23
CA GLY A 97 -33.24 -34.11 -7.50
C GLY A 97 -32.94 -35.36 -6.64
N ARG A 98 -31.64 -35.56 -6.29
CA ARG A 98 -31.25 -36.68 -5.41
C ARG A 98 -31.73 -36.46 -3.97
N ILE A 99 -31.61 -35.23 -3.45
CA ILE A 99 -32.08 -34.89 -2.10
C ILE A 99 -33.60 -35.01 -2.02
N GLU A 100 -34.31 -34.52 -3.03
CA GLU A 100 -35.77 -34.61 -3.09
C GLU A 100 -36.24 -36.06 -3.12
N SER A 101 -35.63 -36.92 -3.95
CA SER A 101 -35.91 -38.34 -4.00
C SER A 101 -35.67 -39.01 -2.64
N SER A 102 -34.52 -38.79 -2.00
CA SER A 102 -34.19 -39.36 -0.68
C SER A 102 -35.13 -38.83 0.41
N ARG A 103 -35.52 -37.55 0.35
CA ARG A 103 -36.48 -36.94 1.27
C ARG A 103 -37.85 -37.59 1.17
N ASN A 104 -38.32 -37.83 -0.05
CA ASN A 104 -39.59 -38.49 -0.29
C ASN A 104 -39.59 -39.94 0.21
N ARG A 105 -38.47 -40.68 0.02
CA ARG A 105 -38.31 -42.04 0.57
C ARG A 105 -38.33 -42.03 2.09
N MET A 106 -37.58 -41.10 2.71
CA MET A 106 -37.54 -40.98 4.17
C MET A 106 -38.94 -40.65 4.75
N GLN A 107 -39.70 -39.75 4.12
CA GLN A 107 -41.06 -39.43 4.55
C GLN A 107 -42.03 -40.64 4.42
N PHE A 108 -41.87 -41.41 3.37
CA PHE A 108 -42.64 -42.64 3.21
C PHE A 108 -42.31 -43.67 4.28
N ALA A 109 -41.00 -43.93 4.52
CA ALA A 109 -40.53 -44.89 5.52
C ALA A 109 -40.93 -44.47 6.94
N LEU A 110 -40.89 -43.14 7.25
CA LEU A 110 -41.37 -42.59 8.52
C LEU A 110 -42.84 -42.93 8.76
N ARG A 111 -43.74 -42.59 7.77
CA ARG A 111 -45.15 -42.87 7.91
C ARG A 111 -45.47 -44.37 7.96
N LYS A 112 -44.65 -45.22 7.30
CA LYS A 112 -44.77 -46.66 7.38
C LYS A 112 -44.41 -47.19 8.77
N SER A 113 -43.29 -46.68 9.36
CA SER A 113 -42.86 -47.05 10.71
C SER A 113 -43.88 -46.64 11.76
N GLU A 114 -44.40 -45.41 11.71
CA GLU A 114 -45.44 -44.90 12.63
C GLU A 114 -46.69 -45.80 12.60
N ARG A 115 -47.18 -46.11 11.40
CA ARG A 115 -48.36 -47.04 11.26
C ARG A 115 -48.06 -48.45 11.78
N SER A 116 -46.84 -48.97 11.59
CA SER A 116 -46.45 -50.28 12.08
C SER A 116 -46.32 -50.26 13.62
N ASP A 117 -45.87 -49.19 14.24
CA ASP A 117 -45.85 -49.03 15.69
C ASP A 117 -47.30 -49.07 16.27
N ASP A 118 -48.26 -48.33 15.65
CA ASP A 118 -49.68 -48.30 16.02
C ASP A 118 -50.36 -49.69 15.89
N LEU A 119 -50.12 -50.40 14.77
CA LEU A 119 -50.67 -51.69 14.52
C LEU A 119 -50.09 -52.77 15.47
N HIS A 120 -48.80 -52.66 15.82
CA HIS A 120 -48.15 -53.53 16.80
C HIS A 120 -48.71 -53.31 18.21
N ALA A 121 -48.93 -52.06 18.62
CA ALA A 121 -49.55 -51.73 19.90
C ALA A 121 -50.95 -52.31 20.02
N GLN A 122 -51.66 -52.46 18.89
CA GLN A 122 -52.97 -53.07 18.81
C GLN A 122 -52.94 -54.63 18.55
N ASN A 123 -51.75 -55.26 18.55
CA ASN A 123 -51.51 -56.67 18.27
C ASN A 123 -51.92 -57.16 16.88
N PHE A 124 -51.97 -56.27 15.86
CA PHE A 124 -52.27 -56.61 14.49
C PHE A 124 -51.08 -57.10 13.67
N ILE A 125 -49.85 -56.77 14.07
CA ILE A 125 -48.59 -57.20 13.42
C ILE A 125 -47.61 -57.78 14.41
N SER A 126 -46.62 -58.53 13.91
CA SER A 126 -45.53 -59.09 14.72
C SER A 126 -44.51 -58.05 15.11
N ALA A 127 -43.76 -58.32 16.17
CA ALA A 127 -42.58 -57.45 16.55
C ALA A 127 -41.56 -57.40 15.42
N GLN A 128 -41.32 -58.49 14.69
CA GLN A 128 -40.46 -58.54 13.52
C GLN A 128 -40.87 -57.54 12.44
N ALA A 129 -42.13 -57.48 12.08
CA ALA A 129 -42.63 -56.55 11.05
C ALA A 129 -42.52 -55.10 11.45
N ARG A 130 -42.70 -54.80 12.76
CA ARG A 130 -42.42 -53.47 13.30
C ARG A 130 -40.92 -53.10 13.21
N ASP A 131 -40.02 -54.03 13.60
CA ASP A 131 -38.56 -53.79 13.60
C ASP A 131 -38.02 -53.66 12.17
N GLU A 132 -38.60 -54.36 11.18
CA GLU A 132 -38.29 -54.16 9.75
C GLU A 132 -38.66 -52.76 9.29
N ALA A 133 -39.86 -52.25 9.62
CA ALA A 133 -40.29 -50.90 9.28
C ALA A 133 -39.42 -49.82 9.94
N ALA A 134 -39.02 -50.02 11.21
CA ALA A 134 -38.12 -49.14 11.93
C ALA A 134 -36.69 -49.11 11.32
N THR A 135 -36.21 -50.26 10.85
CA THR A 135 -34.90 -50.36 10.16
C THR A 135 -34.94 -49.67 8.79
N GLU A 136 -36.01 -49.89 8.02
CA GLU A 136 -36.20 -49.19 6.72
C GLU A 136 -36.22 -47.67 6.88
N ARG A 137 -36.86 -47.13 7.93
CA ARG A 137 -36.81 -45.73 8.27
C ARG A 137 -35.40 -45.26 8.52
N LYS A 138 -34.62 -45.96 9.35
CA LYS A 138 -33.21 -45.60 9.65
C LYS A 138 -32.32 -45.61 8.41
N LEU A 139 -32.52 -46.56 7.50
CA LEU A 139 -31.80 -46.62 6.23
C LEU A 139 -32.14 -45.40 5.35
N ALA A 140 -33.44 -45.08 5.22
CA ALA A 140 -33.88 -43.93 4.43
C ALA A 140 -33.41 -42.59 5.02
N GLU A 141 -33.28 -42.48 6.35
CA GLU A 141 -32.70 -41.33 7.04
C GLU A 141 -31.19 -41.18 6.72
N SER A 142 -30.47 -42.30 6.73
CA SER A 142 -29.05 -42.32 6.34
C SER A 142 -28.86 -41.95 4.87
N ASP A 143 -29.70 -42.47 3.96
CA ASP A 143 -29.67 -42.11 2.52
C ASP A 143 -29.95 -40.63 2.27
N LEU A 144 -30.85 -40.01 3.05
CA LEU A 144 -31.08 -38.56 2.97
C LEU A 144 -29.84 -37.79 3.44
N LYS A 145 -29.25 -38.21 4.56
CA LYS A 145 -28.04 -37.61 5.09
C LYS A 145 -26.90 -37.68 4.08
N ASP A 146 -26.66 -38.86 3.49
CA ASP A 146 -25.64 -39.04 2.45
C ASP A 146 -25.88 -38.11 1.23
N SER A 147 -27.16 -37.97 0.83
CA SER A 147 -27.50 -37.08 -0.27
C SER A 147 -27.23 -35.62 0.04
N MET A 148 -27.43 -35.18 1.29
CA MET A 148 -27.10 -33.83 1.75
C MET A 148 -25.57 -33.60 1.84
N GLU A 149 -24.82 -34.59 2.34
CA GLU A 149 -23.34 -34.52 2.40
C GLU A 149 -22.74 -34.47 0.99
N ASN A 150 -23.24 -35.27 0.06
CA ASN A 150 -22.79 -35.24 -1.34
C ASN A 150 -23.06 -33.88 -2.01
N ARG A 151 -24.16 -33.19 -1.69
CA ARG A 151 -24.42 -31.84 -2.17
C ARG A 151 -23.41 -30.84 -1.60
N GLU A 152 -23.06 -30.96 -0.30
CA GLU A 152 -22.06 -30.10 0.31
C GLU A 152 -20.68 -30.31 -0.31
N ILE A 153 -20.30 -31.57 -0.61
CA ILE A 153 -19.07 -31.86 -1.36
C ILE A 153 -19.08 -31.15 -2.73
N ALA A 154 -20.19 -31.28 -3.48
CA ALA A 154 -20.32 -30.61 -4.78
C ALA A 154 -20.24 -29.08 -4.67
N ARG A 155 -20.73 -28.49 -3.57
CA ARG A 155 -20.61 -27.05 -3.29
C ARG A 155 -19.16 -26.63 -3.08
N LEU A 156 -18.41 -27.44 -2.34
CA LEU A 156 -16.96 -27.20 -2.11
C LEU A 156 -16.15 -27.38 -3.40
N GLU A 157 -16.51 -28.35 -4.24
CA GLU A 157 -15.90 -28.52 -5.56
C GLU A 157 -16.13 -27.30 -6.47
N TYR A 158 -17.35 -26.74 -6.44
CA TYR A 158 -17.62 -25.49 -7.17
C TYR A 158 -16.79 -24.33 -6.65
N GLN A 159 -16.68 -24.18 -5.34
CA GLN A 159 -15.84 -23.13 -4.76
C GLN A 159 -14.37 -23.27 -5.19
N ARG A 160 -13.83 -24.49 -5.14
CA ARG A 160 -12.48 -24.77 -5.62
C ARG A 160 -12.29 -24.42 -7.10
N ALA A 161 -13.28 -24.77 -7.95
CA ALA A 161 -13.23 -24.44 -9.37
C ALA A 161 -13.25 -22.92 -9.61
N MET A 162 -14.02 -22.16 -8.81
CA MET A 162 -14.04 -20.71 -8.84
C MET A 162 -12.71 -20.09 -8.38
N ASP A 163 -12.07 -20.63 -7.36
CA ASP A 163 -10.78 -20.16 -6.88
C ASP A 163 -9.69 -20.34 -7.95
N ILE A 164 -9.69 -21.49 -8.64
CA ILE A 164 -8.79 -21.74 -9.77
C ILE A 164 -9.05 -20.75 -10.91
N LEU A 165 -10.32 -20.51 -11.26
CA LEU A 165 -10.68 -19.53 -12.27
C LEU A 165 -10.26 -18.11 -11.88
N ASN A 166 -10.41 -17.72 -10.62
CA ASN A 166 -10.01 -16.41 -10.12
C ASN A 166 -8.50 -16.18 -10.22
N GLN A 167 -7.68 -17.23 -10.14
CA GLN A 167 -6.22 -17.12 -10.34
C GLN A 167 -5.83 -16.71 -11.76
N LYS A 168 -6.73 -16.88 -12.74
CA LYS A 168 -6.51 -16.43 -14.12
C LYS A 168 -6.72 -14.93 -14.32
N THR A 169 -7.21 -14.22 -13.30
CA THR A 169 -7.45 -12.78 -13.35
C THR A 169 -6.54 -12.06 -12.35
N LEU A 170 -5.58 -11.30 -12.83
CA LEU A 170 -4.64 -10.56 -11.98
C LEU A 170 -5.22 -9.17 -11.70
N ARG A 171 -5.23 -8.79 -10.42
CA ARG A 171 -5.79 -7.52 -9.94
C ARG A 171 -4.73 -6.69 -9.22
N SER A 172 -4.92 -5.37 -9.23
CA SER A 172 -4.05 -4.47 -8.48
C SER A 172 -4.24 -4.65 -6.97
N PRO A 173 -3.15 -4.81 -6.19
CA PRO A 173 -3.22 -4.90 -4.74
C PRO A 173 -3.45 -3.55 -4.04
N PHE A 174 -3.23 -2.43 -4.71
CA PHE A 174 -3.34 -1.08 -4.16
C PHE A 174 -3.71 -0.06 -5.24
N ASN A 175 -4.00 1.18 -4.82
CA ASN A 175 -4.10 2.32 -5.72
C ASN A 175 -2.70 2.82 -6.06
N GLY A 176 -2.40 3.00 -7.34
CA GLY A 176 -1.07 3.42 -7.79
C GLY A 176 -1.00 3.63 -9.29
N VAL A 177 0.19 3.58 -9.85
CA VAL A 177 0.46 3.79 -11.27
C VAL A 177 1.23 2.60 -11.87
N VAL A 178 0.97 2.32 -13.14
CA VAL A 178 1.72 1.33 -13.92
C VAL A 178 3.06 1.93 -14.33
N VAL A 179 4.14 1.43 -13.77
CA VAL A 179 5.51 1.89 -14.07
C VAL A 179 5.99 1.32 -15.39
N ASP A 180 5.71 0.01 -15.61
CA ASP A 180 6.16 -0.67 -16.83
C ASP A 180 5.28 -1.87 -17.16
N ARG A 181 5.26 -2.24 -18.46
CA ARG A 181 4.63 -3.43 -19.00
C ARG A 181 5.67 -4.27 -19.73
N MET A 182 5.94 -5.46 -19.22
CA MET A 182 7.04 -6.31 -19.67
C MET A 182 6.58 -7.46 -20.57
N LEU A 183 5.29 -7.83 -20.52
CA LEU A 183 4.67 -8.83 -21.37
C LEU A 183 3.48 -8.25 -22.13
N ASN A 184 3.13 -8.91 -23.24
CA ASN A 184 2.06 -8.51 -24.13
C ASN A 184 0.96 -9.59 -24.21
N PRO A 185 -0.25 -9.25 -24.67
CA PRO A 185 -1.23 -10.25 -25.07
C PRO A 185 -0.61 -11.23 -26.10
N GLY A 186 -0.81 -12.53 -25.88
CA GLY A 186 -0.17 -13.60 -26.65
C GLY A 186 1.12 -14.15 -26.04
N ASP A 187 1.74 -13.46 -25.08
CA ASP A 187 2.88 -14.01 -24.34
C ASP A 187 2.44 -15.03 -23.29
N LEU A 188 3.33 -15.96 -22.97
CA LEU A 188 3.10 -16.92 -21.89
C LEU A 188 3.48 -16.30 -20.55
N ALA A 189 2.52 -16.19 -19.65
CA ALA A 189 2.77 -15.86 -18.23
C ALA A 189 3.21 -17.15 -17.51
N GLU A 190 4.46 -17.18 -17.06
CA GLU A 190 5.02 -18.31 -16.33
C GLU A 190 4.85 -18.11 -14.83
N ALA A 191 4.54 -19.20 -14.11
CA ALA A 191 4.46 -19.20 -12.66
C ALA A 191 5.85 -19.43 -12.02
N GLY A 192 6.05 -18.86 -10.81
CA GLY A 192 7.24 -19.10 -9.99
C GLY A 192 8.21 -17.93 -9.87
N ASN A 193 9.21 -18.10 -8.98
CA ASN A 193 10.23 -17.09 -8.71
C ASN A 193 11.27 -17.05 -9.83
N GLY A 194 11.79 -15.84 -10.14
CA GLY A 194 12.79 -15.63 -11.19
C GLY A 194 12.24 -15.49 -12.60
N ARG A 195 10.93 -15.66 -12.79
CA ARG A 195 10.26 -15.46 -14.08
C ARG A 195 9.97 -13.99 -14.35
N LYS A 196 9.83 -13.65 -15.63
CA LYS A 196 9.59 -12.27 -16.07
C LYS A 196 8.22 -11.77 -15.54
N PRO A 197 8.17 -10.62 -14.81
CA PRO A 197 6.91 -10.06 -14.39
C PRO A 197 6.10 -9.55 -15.60
N ILE A 198 4.79 -9.48 -15.45
CA ILE A 198 3.88 -8.97 -16.50
C ILE A 198 3.84 -7.44 -16.45
N LEU A 199 3.68 -6.90 -15.26
CA LEU A 199 3.56 -5.47 -15.00
C LEU A 199 4.39 -5.09 -13.78
N LYS A 200 4.83 -3.83 -13.72
CA LYS A 200 5.41 -3.21 -12.53
C LYS A 200 4.51 -2.06 -12.10
N LEU A 201 4.07 -2.11 -10.85
CA LEU A 201 3.21 -1.10 -10.24
C LEU A 201 3.97 -0.35 -9.15
N ALA A 202 3.65 0.94 -8.98
CA ALA A 202 4.16 1.76 -7.90
C ALA A 202 3.04 2.46 -7.16
N LYS A 203 3.10 2.44 -5.83
CA LYS A 203 2.21 3.20 -4.96
C LYS A 203 2.84 4.56 -4.71
N ILE A 204 2.24 5.61 -5.30
CA ILE A 204 2.72 6.99 -5.25
C ILE A 204 1.94 7.89 -4.28
N ASP A 205 0.95 7.35 -3.58
CA ASP A 205 0.24 8.03 -2.51
C ASP A 205 0.07 7.12 -1.29
N PRO A 206 0.67 7.52 -0.14
CA PRO A 206 1.66 8.60 0.02
C PRO A 206 2.99 8.27 -0.66
N LEU A 207 3.82 9.28 -0.93
CA LEU A 207 5.23 9.10 -1.29
C LEU A 207 6.07 8.90 -0.04
N ARG A 208 7.17 8.17 -0.19
CA ARG A 208 8.21 8.02 0.81
C ARG A 208 9.33 9.00 0.54
N VAL A 209 9.71 9.78 1.56
CA VAL A 209 10.87 10.66 1.51
C VAL A 209 11.98 10.01 2.32
N GLU A 210 13.07 9.66 1.67
CA GLU A 210 14.27 9.14 2.33
C GLU A 210 15.32 10.25 2.46
N VAL A 211 15.79 10.44 3.69
CA VAL A 211 16.75 11.47 4.07
C VAL A 211 17.89 10.83 4.83
N VAL A 212 19.10 11.22 4.49
CA VAL A 212 20.30 10.82 5.24
C VAL A 212 20.80 12.03 6.05
N LEU A 213 20.91 11.86 7.36
CA LEU A 213 21.25 12.92 8.29
C LEU A 213 22.56 12.64 9.03
N PRO A 214 23.37 13.67 9.33
CA PRO A 214 24.57 13.54 10.16
C PRO A 214 24.22 13.10 11.59
N LEU A 215 25.06 12.26 12.20
CA LEU A 215 24.89 11.76 13.56
C LEU A 215 24.76 12.89 14.62
N ALA A 216 25.36 14.05 14.40
CA ALA A 216 25.22 15.22 15.26
C ALA A 216 23.78 15.74 15.42
N THR A 217 22.87 15.32 14.52
CA THR A 217 21.45 15.66 14.59
C THR A 217 20.60 14.57 15.29
N PHE A 218 21.22 13.46 15.66
CA PHE A 218 20.51 12.36 16.33
C PHE A 218 19.91 12.82 17.67
N GLY A 219 18.70 12.34 17.94
CA GLY A 219 17.93 12.74 19.13
C GLY A 219 17.13 14.03 18.99
N LYS A 220 17.42 14.86 17.98
CA LYS A 220 16.66 16.09 17.68
C LYS A 220 15.38 15.83 16.88
N LEU A 221 15.32 14.73 16.14
CA LEU A 221 14.13 14.30 15.37
C LEU A 221 13.43 13.13 16.07
N ARG A 222 12.11 13.15 15.98
CA ARG A 222 11.23 12.09 16.50
C ARG A 222 10.12 11.79 15.50
N ALA A 223 9.60 10.58 15.54
CA ALA A 223 8.40 10.23 14.78
C ALA A 223 7.24 11.19 15.14
N GLY A 224 6.47 11.58 14.12
CA GLY A 224 5.39 12.55 14.23
C GLY A 224 5.80 14.01 13.96
N MET A 225 7.10 14.34 13.95
CA MET A 225 7.56 15.67 13.54
C MET A 225 7.35 15.89 12.04
N THR A 226 7.22 17.16 11.62
CA THR A 226 7.04 17.54 10.22
C THR A 226 8.33 18.10 9.63
N GLY A 227 8.60 17.72 8.38
CA GLY A 227 9.63 18.32 7.53
C GLY A 227 9.00 19.04 6.35
N GLN A 228 9.59 20.14 5.93
CA GLN A 228 9.22 20.83 4.70
C GLN A 228 10.07 20.29 3.56
N VAL A 229 9.43 19.65 2.61
CA VAL A 229 10.06 18.99 1.46
C VAL A 229 9.90 19.84 0.23
N SER A 230 11.01 20.15 -0.42
CA SER A 230 11.09 20.92 -1.66
C SER A 230 11.66 20.03 -2.77
N PRO A 231 10.80 19.44 -3.65
CA PRO A 231 11.24 18.65 -4.79
C PRO A 231 11.98 19.50 -5.84
N GLU A 232 12.85 18.88 -6.65
CA GLU A 232 13.54 19.56 -7.78
C GLU A 232 12.56 20.19 -8.79
N GLY A 233 11.33 19.67 -8.90
CA GLY A 233 10.28 20.24 -9.74
C GLY A 233 9.59 21.49 -9.20
N GLY A 234 9.99 21.97 -8.02
CA GLY A 234 9.42 23.14 -7.34
C GLY A 234 8.25 22.79 -6.40
N GLY A 235 7.79 23.82 -5.68
CA GLY A 235 6.77 23.67 -4.63
C GLY A 235 7.37 23.31 -3.27
N GLN A 236 6.57 23.47 -2.24
CA GLN A 236 6.93 23.14 -0.87
C GLN A 236 5.80 22.32 -0.25
N TYR A 237 6.14 21.17 0.32
CA TYR A 237 5.17 20.18 0.79
C TYR A 237 5.53 19.74 2.22
N SER A 238 4.51 19.51 3.03
CA SER A 238 4.70 19.06 4.41
C SER A 238 4.71 17.53 4.45
N ALA A 239 5.80 16.93 4.93
CA ALA A 239 5.93 15.51 5.15
C ALA A 239 6.07 15.19 6.64
N THR A 240 5.57 14.04 7.07
CA THR A 240 5.60 13.60 8.46
C THR A 240 6.67 12.53 8.67
N VAL A 241 7.55 12.71 9.64
CA VAL A 241 8.54 11.71 10.05
C VAL A 241 7.83 10.46 10.58
N LYS A 242 8.08 9.33 9.95
CA LYS A 242 7.53 8.02 10.38
C LYS A 242 8.56 7.18 11.10
N VAL A 243 9.77 7.15 10.56
CA VAL A 243 10.85 6.31 11.10
C VAL A 243 12.12 7.15 11.20
N VAL A 244 12.79 7.03 12.34
CA VAL A 244 14.15 7.47 12.56
C VAL A 244 14.98 6.23 12.83
N ASP A 245 15.94 5.92 11.96
CA ASP A 245 16.75 4.73 12.07
C ASP A 245 17.62 4.79 13.34
N ARG A 246 17.75 3.63 14.00
CA ARG A 246 18.57 3.47 15.20
C ARG A 246 19.91 2.79 14.93
N VAL A 247 20.10 2.35 13.69
CA VAL A 247 21.35 1.77 13.21
C VAL A 247 22.05 2.83 12.36
N PHE A 248 23.28 3.14 12.75
CA PHE A 248 24.08 4.17 12.09
C PHE A 248 25.06 3.55 11.12
N ASP A 249 25.32 4.25 10.04
CA ASP A 249 26.48 3.96 9.20
C ASP A 249 27.71 4.59 9.83
N ALA A 250 28.60 3.76 10.39
CA ALA A 250 29.81 4.23 11.04
C ALA A 250 30.84 4.81 10.06
N ALA A 251 30.79 4.40 8.79
CA ALA A 251 31.75 4.89 7.78
C ALA A 251 31.43 6.33 7.35
N SER A 252 30.15 6.66 7.18
CA SER A 252 29.69 7.99 6.80
C SER A 252 29.33 8.87 8.00
N GLY A 253 29.18 8.32 9.20
CA GLY A 253 28.71 9.05 10.38
C GLY A 253 27.26 9.55 10.23
N THR A 254 26.41 8.78 9.54
CA THR A 254 25.05 9.20 9.21
C THR A 254 24.00 8.18 9.65
N TYR A 255 22.73 8.59 9.60
CA TYR A 255 21.57 7.72 9.84
C TYR A 255 20.41 8.10 8.92
N GLY A 256 19.55 7.13 8.63
CA GLY A 256 18.39 7.32 7.78
C GLY A 256 17.17 7.86 8.55
N VAL A 257 16.38 8.68 7.87
CA VAL A 257 15.07 9.14 8.33
C VAL A 257 14.08 9.00 7.19
N ARG A 258 12.93 8.40 7.47
CA ARG A 258 11.84 8.24 6.50
C ARG A 258 10.65 9.10 6.89
N LEU A 259 10.18 9.87 5.91
CA LEU A 259 8.96 10.65 6.06
C LEU A 259 7.91 10.15 5.05
N GLU A 260 6.65 10.38 5.39
CA GLU A 260 5.52 10.21 4.47
C GLU A 260 5.04 11.57 3.98
N LEU A 261 4.94 11.69 2.66
CA LEU A 261 4.44 12.86 1.95
C LEU A 261 3.11 12.51 1.25
N PRO A 262 1.97 13.05 1.69
CA PRO A 262 0.69 12.86 1.01
C PRO A 262 0.72 13.36 -0.44
N ASN A 263 0.24 12.55 -1.37
CA ASN A 263 0.19 12.87 -2.80
C ASN A 263 -1.16 12.46 -3.44
N PRO A 264 -2.30 12.88 -2.87
CA PRO A 264 -3.63 12.35 -3.24
C PRO A 264 -4.03 12.66 -4.68
N LYS A 265 -3.40 13.64 -5.32
CA LYS A 265 -3.64 13.99 -6.72
C LYS A 265 -2.63 13.38 -7.69
N GLY A 266 -1.65 12.60 -7.20
CA GLY A 266 -0.60 12.01 -8.03
C GLY A 266 0.30 13.04 -8.75
N GLN A 267 0.32 14.31 -8.30
CA GLN A 267 1.04 15.38 -8.98
C GLN A 267 2.55 15.30 -8.83
N LEU A 268 3.01 14.68 -7.74
CA LEU A 268 4.42 14.48 -7.49
C LEU A 268 4.85 13.11 -8.02
N PRO A 269 5.84 13.06 -8.92
CA PRO A 269 6.40 11.79 -9.36
C PRO A 269 7.31 11.19 -8.27
N GLY A 270 7.38 9.87 -8.23
CA GLY A 270 8.42 9.15 -7.46
C GLY A 270 9.72 9.07 -8.26
N GLY A 271 10.86 8.96 -7.55
CA GLY A 271 12.18 8.83 -8.15
C GLY A 271 12.88 10.17 -8.43
N ILE A 272 12.45 11.27 -7.80
CA ILE A 272 13.08 12.59 -7.94
C ILE A 272 13.82 13.00 -6.66
N ARG A 273 14.83 13.82 -6.81
CA ARG A 273 15.55 14.43 -5.68
C ARG A 273 14.71 15.51 -5.03
N CYS A 274 15.01 15.77 -3.78
CA CYS A 274 14.39 16.81 -2.99
C CYS A 274 15.38 17.38 -1.97
N SER A 275 15.00 18.48 -1.36
CA SER A 275 15.60 18.97 -0.14
C SER A 275 14.54 19.00 0.97
N VAL A 276 14.93 18.73 2.20
CA VAL A 276 14.05 18.78 3.36
C VAL A 276 14.63 19.68 4.44
N GLU A 277 13.78 20.50 5.00
CA GLU A 277 14.08 21.34 6.16
C GLU A 277 13.23 20.91 7.34
N PHE A 278 13.83 20.89 8.52
CA PHE A 278 13.16 20.60 9.77
C PHE A 278 13.09 21.85 10.66
N PRO A 279 12.02 22.67 10.57
CA PRO A 279 11.92 23.93 11.31
C PRO A 279 12.05 23.78 12.83
N GLN A 280 11.72 22.59 13.33
CA GLN A 280 11.76 22.26 14.76
C GLN A 280 13.18 22.02 15.27
N MET A 281 14.14 21.62 14.41
CA MET A 281 15.54 21.43 14.80
C MET A 281 16.24 22.76 15.13
N GLY A 282 15.91 23.85 14.42
CA GLY A 282 16.44 25.19 14.67
C GLY A 282 15.94 25.81 15.98
N LYS A 283 14.70 25.49 16.39
CA LYS A 283 14.11 25.99 17.66
C LYS A 283 14.73 25.35 18.90
N LEU A 284 15.18 24.09 18.80
CA LEU A 284 15.84 23.38 19.90
C LEU A 284 17.29 23.86 20.14
N ALA A 285 17.99 24.34 19.11
CA ALA A 285 19.31 24.93 19.24
C ALA A 285 19.25 26.29 19.95
N GLY A 286 18.26 27.13 19.65
CA GLY A 286 18.09 28.46 20.28
C GLY A 286 17.65 28.40 21.75
N SER A 287 17.03 27.30 22.21
CA SER A 287 16.63 27.17 23.62
C SER A 287 17.76 26.68 24.53
N ALA A 288 18.82 26.06 23.98
CA ALA A 288 19.97 25.59 24.75
C ALA A 288 20.98 26.71 25.03
N GLU A 289 21.09 27.71 24.15
CA GLU A 289 22.01 28.87 24.36
C GLU A 289 21.44 29.87 25.36
N SER A 290 20.14 30.04 25.48
CA SER A 290 19.55 30.96 26.46
C SER A 290 19.59 30.44 27.90
N GLY A 291 19.91 29.15 28.13
CA GLY A 291 20.09 28.55 29.44
C GLY A 291 21.47 28.71 30.06
N SER A 292 22.52 28.83 29.22
CA SER A 292 23.91 28.98 29.69
C SER A 292 24.23 30.38 30.18
N ASP A 293 23.61 31.42 29.63
CA ASP A 293 23.82 32.81 30.06
C ASP A 293 23.19 33.14 31.41
N ARG A 294 22.14 32.43 31.82
CA ARG A 294 21.54 32.63 33.15
C ARG A 294 22.32 32.00 34.29
N LEU A 295 23.13 30.99 34.04
CA LEU A 295 24.00 30.35 35.04
C LEU A 295 25.33 31.10 35.23
N ALA A 296 25.81 31.84 34.22
CA ALA A 296 27.00 32.68 34.32
C ALA A 296 26.74 33.94 35.15
N SER A 297 25.53 34.53 35.08
CA SER A 297 25.18 35.74 35.83
C SER A 297 24.95 35.50 37.34
N ALA A 298 24.64 34.26 37.75
CA ALA A 298 24.38 33.92 39.18
C ALA A 298 25.68 33.66 39.98
N ARG A 299 26.84 33.51 39.35
CA ARG A 299 28.13 33.24 40.03
C ARG A 299 28.91 34.48 40.48
N ASN A 300 28.46 35.68 40.06
CA ASN A 300 29.17 36.94 40.37
C ASN A 300 28.55 37.77 41.50
N ALA A 301 27.60 37.25 42.26
CA ALA A 301 26.98 37.88 43.41
C ALA A 301 27.40 37.13 44.72
N ALA A 302 28.68 37.19 45.09
CA ALA A 302 29.12 36.85 46.44
C ALA A 302 29.48 38.13 47.19
N PRO A 303 28.98 38.40 48.40
CA PRO A 303 29.36 39.56 49.20
C PRO A 303 30.75 39.34 49.80
N LYS A 304 31.59 40.38 49.67
CA LYS A 304 32.86 40.48 50.43
C LYS A 304 32.59 40.87 51.88
N PRO A 305 33.47 40.46 52.80
CA PRO A 305 33.33 40.59 54.26
C PRO A 305 33.39 42.02 54.77
#